data_0791741362eae1cacde452d687d6972e
#
_entry.id   0791741362eae1cacde452d687d6972e
#
_cell.length_a   1.000
_cell.length_b   1.000
_cell.length_c   1.000
_cell.angle_alpha   90.00
_cell.angle_beta   90.00
_cell.angle_gamma   90.00
#
_symmetry.space_group_name_H-M   'P 1'
#
loop_
_entity.id
_entity.type
_entity.pdbx_description
1 polymer ?
#
loop_
_entity_poly.entity_id
_entity_poly.type
_entity_poly.pdbx_seq_one_letter_code
_entity_poly.pdbx_strand_id
1 'polypeptide(L)'
;AVAAGPGSFTGLRIGSATAKGLGLALKKSLIHVPTVDAIAYNMWGASGLICPIMDAKRCQVYTGLYHMENGIETVMEQCPMDMGELIEQLNKQSERVIFLGDGVPVYKAMIEEKMTVPYVFAPAQMNRQRASCVAALGMKALTEGYTGAKVQPADEFVPDYLRKSQAERQREAEASPDGQAGKLPGDY
;
A
#
# COMPACT_ATOMS: atom_id res chain seq x y z
N ALA A 1 -13.88 -10.15 2.16
CA ALA A 1 -12.54 -9.61 1.93
C ALA A 1 -12.52 -8.12 2.27
N VAL A 2 -11.42 -7.66 2.84
CA VAL A 2 -11.24 -6.26 3.30
C VAL A 2 -9.86 -5.79 2.87
N ALA A 3 -9.78 -4.57 2.31
CA ALA A 3 -8.49 -3.90 2.12
C ALA A 3 -7.93 -3.52 3.50
N ALA A 4 -6.86 -4.18 3.89
CA ALA A 4 -6.37 -4.13 5.25
C ALA A 4 -5.26 -3.10 5.50
N GLY A 5 -4.82 -2.43 4.48
CA GLY A 5 -3.77 -1.41 4.52
C GLY A 5 -2.66 -1.70 3.50
N PRO A 6 -1.83 -0.72 3.25
CA PRO A 6 -1.84 0.65 3.77
C PRO A 6 -3.01 1.51 3.25
N GLY A 7 -3.30 2.61 3.96
CA GLY A 7 -4.38 3.52 3.58
C GLY A 7 -4.66 4.60 4.61
N SER A 8 -5.74 5.35 4.41
CA SER A 8 -6.20 6.34 5.37
C SER A 8 -6.49 5.70 6.73
N PHE A 9 -5.88 6.20 7.79
CA PHE A 9 -6.03 5.68 9.15
C PHE A 9 -7.51 5.60 9.59
N THR A 10 -8.28 6.66 9.33
CA THR A 10 -9.72 6.68 9.60
C THR A 10 -10.47 5.69 8.72
N GLY A 11 -10.16 5.64 7.42
CA GLY A 11 -10.81 4.73 6.47
C GLY A 11 -10.59 3.26 6.83
N LEU A 12 -9.36 2.89 7.19
CA LEU A 12 -9.01 1.52 7.62
C LEU A 12 -9.78 1.13 8.88
N ARG A 13 -9.90 2.02 9.87
CA ARG A 13 -10.67 1.75 11.11
C ARG A 13 -12.16 1.57 10.84
N ILE A 14 -12.76 2.46 10.05
CA ILE A 14 -14.18 2.36 9.69
C ILE A 14 -14.43 1.05 8.92
N GLY A 15 -13.63 0.78 7.89
CA GLY A 15 -13.76 -0.44 7.08
C GLY A 15 -13.61 -1.70 7.91
N SER A 16 -12.59 -1.74 8.78
CA SER A 16 -12.34 -2.87 9.67
C SER A 16 -13.47 -3.09 10.67
N ALA A 17 -13.94 -2.03 11.33
CA ALA A 17 -15.03 -2.13 12.29
C ALA A 17 -16.33 -2.64 11.63
N THR A 18 -16.65 -2.12 10.44
CA THR A 18 -17.81 -2.57 9.67
C THR A 18 -17.69 -4.05 9.28
N ALA A 19 -16.52 -4.45 8.74
CA ALA A 19 -16.28 -5.84 8.35
C ALA A 19 -16.33 -6.79 9.56
N LYS A 20 -15.72 -6.41 10.69
CA LYS A 20 -15.78 -7.18 11.94
C LYS A 20 -17.21 -7.36 12.41
N GLY A 21 -18.01 -6.30 12.45
CA GLY A 21 -19.42 -6.36 12.84
C GLY A 21 -20.20 -7.35 11.96
N LEU A 22 -20.04 -7.27 10.64
CA LEU A 22 -20.67 -8.21 9.70
C LEU A 22 -20.15 -9.63 9.88
N GLY A 23 -18.83 -9.82 10.00
CA GLY A 23 -18.22 -11.14 10.20
C GLY A 23 -18.70 -11.83 11.48
N LEU A 24 -18.75 -11.09 12.58
CA LEU A 24 -19.26 -11.61 13.86
C LEU A 24 -20.75 -11.98 13.77
N ALA A 25 -21.59 -11.09 13.24
CA ALA A 25 -23.02 -11.34 13.10
C ALA A 25 -23.32 -12.55 12.20
N LEU A 26 -22.57 -12.71 11.12
CA LEU A 26 -22.76 -13.78 10.14
C LEU A 26 -21.92 -15.04 10.45
N LYS A 27 -21.12 -15.04 11.50
CA LYS A 27 -20.17 -16.10 11.87
C LYS A 27 -19.24 -16.46 10.70
N LYS A 28 -18.66 -15.46 10.04
CA LYS A 28 -17.74 -15.60 8.92
C LYS A 28 -16.37 -15.03 9.26
N SER A 29 -15.34 -15.72 8.79
CA SER A 29 -13.97 -15.20 8.80
C SER A 29 -13.84 -14.01 7.84
N LEU A 30 -12.84 -13.18 8.08
CA LEU A 30 -12.45 -12.08 7.20
C LEU A 30 -11.20 -12.45 6.43
N ILE A 31 -11.09 -11.93 5.22
CA ILE A 31 -9.91 -12.07 4.39
C ILE A 31 -9.22 -10.72 4.33
N HIS A 32 -8.05 -10.67 4.89
CA HIS A 32 -7.15 -9.53 4.92
C HIS A 32 -6.41 -9.43 3.59
N VAL A 33 -6.68 -8.40 2.78
CA VAL A 33 -6.06 -8.19 1.47
C VAL A 33 -5.18 -6.95 1.52
N PRO A 34 -3.88 -7.05 1.18
CA PRO A 34 -3.01 -5.89 1.09
C PRO A 34 -3.52 -4.88 0.06
N THR A 35 -3.50 -3.60 0.42
CA THR A 35 -4.07 -2.56 -0.46
C THR A 35 -3.24 -2.36 -1.72
N VAL A 36 -1.91 -2.44 -1.61
CA VAL A 36 -1.01 -2.26 -2.75
C VAL A 36 -1.18 -3.39 -3.77
N ASP A 37 -1.35 -4.63 -3.30
CA ASP A 37 -1.64 -5.81 -4.13
C ASP A 37 -2.97 -5.62 -4.89
N ALA A 38 -3.99 -5.12 -4.19
CA ALA A 38 -5.29 -4.85 -4.81
C ALA A 38 -5.23 -3.73 -5.87
N ILE A 39 -4.34 -2.74 -5.71
CA ILE A 39 -4.07 -1.74 -6.76
C ILE A 39 -3.33 -2.39 -7.93
N ALA A 40 -2.28 -3.17 -7.66
CA ALA A 40 -1.53 -3.88 -8.70
C ALA A 40 -2.45 -4.77 -9.54
N TYR A 41 -3.40 -5.42 -8.91
CA TYR A 41 -4.36 -6.33 -9.56
C TYR A 41 -5.28 -5.64 -10.58
N ASN A 42 -5.37 -4.29 -10.59
CA ASN A 42 -6.01 -3.55 -11.69
C ASN A 42 -5.34 -3.81 -13.05
N MET A 43 -4.07 -4.22 -13.04
CA MET A 43 -3.26 -4.47 -14.23
C MET A 43 -3.20 -5.95 -14.61
N TRP A 44 -4.20 -6.74 -14.22
CA TRP A 44 -4.30 -8.15 -14.60
C TRP A 44 -4.11 -8.35 -16.10
N GLY A 45 -3.21 -9.26 -16.48
CA GLY A 45 -2.86 -9.58 -17.87
C GLY A 45 -1.87 -8.61 -18.51
N ALA A 46 -1.37 -7.58 -17.80
CA ALA A 46 -0.38 -6.67 -18.35
C ALA A 46 1.02 -7.25 -18.24
N SER A 47 1.82 -7.07 -19.33
CA SER A 47 3.23 -7.47 -19.40
C SER A 47 4.14 -6.38 -18.85
N GLY A 48 5.17 -6.78 -18.08
CA GLY A 48 6.15 -5.92 -17.45
C GLY A 48 5.96 -5.81 -15.93
N LEU A 49 6.83 -5.03 -15.31
CA LEU A 49 6.86 -4.86 -13.86
C LEU A 49 5.79 -3.84 -13.42
N ILE A 50 4.80 -4.29 -12.68
CA ILE A 50 3.73 -3.45 -12.15
C ILE A 50 4.21 -2.83 -10.84
N CYS A 51 4.22 -1.50 -10.79
CA CYS A 51 4.67 -0.72 -9.65
C CYS A 51 3.56 0.23 -9.15
N PRO A 52 2.68 -0.23 -8.25
CA PRO A 52 1.74 0.66 -7.59
C PRO A 52 2.47 1.63 -6.68
N ILE A 53 2.08 2.90 -6.69
CA ILE A 53 2.57 3.92 -5.77
C ILE A 53 1.39 4.63 -5.11
N MET A 54 1.31 4.56 -3.78
CA MET A 54 0.36 5.33 -2.98
C MET A 54 1.11 6.43 -2.23
N ASP A 55 0.63 7.68 -2.29
CA ASP A 55 1.29 8.79 -1.62
C ASP A 55 1.24 8.65 -0.09
N ALA A 56 2.39 8.46 0.53
CA ALA A 56 2.57 8.40 1.98
C ALA A 56 3.08 9.72 2.59
N LYS A 57 3.09 10.82 1.80
CA LYS A 57 3.62 12.15 2.14
C LYS A 57 5.14 12.16 2.38
N ARG A 58 5.76 13.35 2.32
CA ARG A 58 7.20 13.56 2.59
C ARG A 58 8.10 12.72 1.69
N CYS A 59 7.86 12.74 0.39
CA CYS A 59 8.58 11.95 -0.63
C CYS A 59 8.56 10.43 -0.41
N GLN A 60 7.65 9.92 0.43
CA GLN A 60 7.47 8.50 0.64
C GLN A 60 6.21 7.98 -0.06
N VAL A 61 6.29 6.73 -0.49
CA VAL A 61 5.19 5.98 -1.08
C VAL A 61 5.02 4.65 -0.36
N TYR A 62 3.79 4.13 -0.35
CA TYR A 62 3.60 2.70 -0.17
C TYR A 62 3.62 2.07 -1.55
N THR A 63 4.45 1.07 -1.72
CA THR A 63 4.71 0.42 -3.01
C THR A 63 4.96 -1.07 -2.85
N GLY A 64 5.02 -1.77 -3.94
CA GLY A 64 5.39 -3.17 -4.11
C GLY A 64 5.67 -3.41 -5.59
N LEU A 65 6.23 -4.55 -5.95
CA LEU A 65 6.52 -4.88 -7.34
C LEU A 65 5.90 -6.24 -7.69
N TYR A 66 5.25 -6.30 -8.85
CA TYR A 66 4.45 -7.46 -9.22
C TYR A 66 4.56 -7.78 -10.72
N HIS A 67 4.44 -9.07 -11.06
CA HIS A 67 4.06 -9.49 -12.40
C HIS A 67 2.61 -9.94 -12.41
N MET A 68 1.88 -9.62 -13.49
CA MET A 68 0.43 -9.85 -13.60
C MET A 68 0.00 -10.61 -14.86
N GLU A 69 0.95 -11.15 -15.67
CA GLU A 69 0.64 -11.79 -16.93
C GLU A 69 -0.18 -13.08 -16.78
N ASN A 70 0.22 -13.95 -15.86
CA ASN A 70 -0.40 -15.27 -15.67
C ASN A 70 -0.95 -15.46 -14.26
N GLY A 71 -1.09 -14.40 -13.51
CA GLY A 71 -1.47 -14.41 -12.11
C GLY A 71 -0.84 -13.24 -11.39
N ILE A 72 -1.03 -13.19 -10.07
CA ILE A 72 -0.27 -12.27 -9.23
C ILE A 72 1.01 -12.98 -8.75
N GLU A 73 2.15 -12.48 -9.20
CA GLU A 73 3.46 -12.87 -8.70
C GLU A 73 4.07 -11.66 -8.00
N THR A 74 4.37 -11.80 -6.73
CA THR A 74 4.95 -10.73 -5.91
C THR A 74 6.47 -10.78 -6.03
N VAL A 75 7.05 -9.77 -6.68
CA VAL A 75 8.50 -9.57 -6.81
C VAL A 75 9.04 -8.86 -5.57
N MET A 76 8.29 -7.89 -5.05
CA MET A 76 8.57 -7.19 -3.81
C MET A 76 7.26 -6.96 -3.06
N GLU A 77 7.21 -7.40 -1.80
CA GLU A 77 6.04 -7.19 -0.95
C GLU A 77 5.80 -5.71 -0.68
N GLN A 78 4.55 -5.37 -0.33
CA GLN A 78 4.20 -4.00 -0.01
C GLN A 78 5.03 -3.44 1.14
N CYS A 79 5.62 -2.27 0.94
CA CYS A 79 6.41 -1.58 1.95
C CYS A 79 6.32 -0.05 1.81
N PRO A 80 6.62 0.70 2.87
CA PRO A 80 6.91 2.14 2.75
C PRO A 80 8.33 2.32 2.20
N MET A 81 8.51 3.21 1.23
CA MET A 81 9.79 3.48 0.60
C MET A 81 9.92 4.96 0.21
N ASP A 82 11.13 5.52 0.21
CA ASP A 82 11.38 6.81 -0.40
C ASP A 82 11.24 6.72 -1.93
N MET A 83 10.63 7.74 -2.54
CA MET A 83 10.38 7.71 -3.99
C MET A 83 11.67 7.72 -4.82
N GLY A 84 12.72 8.38 -4.32
CA GLY A 84 14.04 8.37 -4.98
C GLY A 84 14.68 6.98 -4.93
N GLU A 85 14.66 6.33 -3.77
CA GLU A 85 15.15 4.95 -3.60
C GLU A 85 14.40 3.97 -4.50
N LEU A 86 13.08 4.11 -4.61
CA LEU A 86 12.26 3.29 -5.51
C LEU A 86 12.70 3.45 -6.96
N ILE A 87 12.89 4.69 -7.43
CA ILE A 87 13.36 4.97 -8.80
C ILE A 87 14.76 4.36 -9.04
N GLU A 88 15.67 4.47 -8.06
CA GLU A 88 17.00 3.87 -8.17
C GLU A 88 16.95 2.34 -8.26
N GLN A 89 16.04 1.70 -7.53
CA GLN A 89 15.82 0.25 -7.63
C GLN A 89 15.23 -0.14 -8.98
N LEU A 90 14.25 0.62 -9.46
CA LEU A 90 13.61 0.37 -10.75
C LEU A 90 14.56 0.57 -11.92
N ASN A 91 15.46 1.54 -11.86
CA ASN A 91 16.50 1.78 -12.89
C ASN A 91 17.54 0.64 -13.01
N LYS A 92 17.57 -0.29 -12.05
CA LYS A 92 18.40 -1.50 -12.12
C LYS A 92 17.67 -2.68 -12.78
N GLN A 93 16.39 -2.53 -13.07
CA GLN A 93 15.61 -3.55 -13.77
C GLN A 93 15.84 -3.48 -15.27
N SER A 94 15.60 -4.59 -15.98
CA SER A 94 15.74 -4.66 -17.45
C SER A 94 14.42 -4.62 -18.19
N GLU A 95 13.31 -4.61 -17.49
CA GLU A 95 11.97 -4.67 -18.05
C GLU A 95 11.21 -3.34 -17.93
N ARG A 96 10.14 -3.20 -18.72
CA ARG A 96 9.29 -2.01 -18.68
C ARG A 96 8.50 -1.95 -17.39
N VAL A 97 8.50 -0.77 -16.75
CA VAL A 97 7.75 -0.49 -15.52
C VAL A 97 6.40 0.16 -15.84
N ILE A 98 5.33 -0.30 -15.19
CA ILE A 98 3.99 0.30 -15.28
C ILE A 98 3.65 0.90 -13.93
N PHE A 99 3.62 2.24 -13.87
CA PHE A 99 3.21 2.96 -12.67
C PHE A 99 1.70 3.17 -12.61
N LEU A 100 1.11 2.96 -11.43
CA LEU A 100 -0.28 3.24 -11.12
C LEU A 100 -0.44 3.62 -9.65
N GLY A 101 -1.62 4.07 -9.27
CA GLY A 101 -1.90 4.50 -7.90
C GLY A 101 -2.07 6.02 -7.77
N ASP A 102 -2.53 6.48 -6.62
CA ASP A 102 -2.79 7.89 -6.34
C ASP A 102 -1.51 8.72 -6.13
N GLY A 103 -0.36 8.07 -5.99
CA GLY A 103 0.95 8.71 -6.00
C GLY A 103 1.40 9.15 -7.40
N VAL A 104 0.85 8.58 -8.49
CA VAL A 104 1.27 8.91 -9.86
C VAL A 104 1.15 10.41 -10.14
N PRO A 105 0.03 11.10 -9.90
CA PRO A 105 -0.05 12.54 -10.15
C PRO A 105 0.94 13.37 -9.30
N VAL A 106 1.29 12.89 -8.11
CA VAL A 106 2.18 13.58 -7.18
C VAL A 106 3.63 13.48 -7.64
N TYR A 107 4.05 12.29 -8.08
CA TYR A 107 5.46 11.99 -8.38
C TYR A 107 5.78 11.92 -9.87
N LYS A 108 4.81 12.21 -10.75
CA LYS A 108 4.97 12.12 -12.21
C LYS A 108 6.22 12.87 -12.71
N ALA A 109 6.41 14.12 -12.32
CA ALA A 109 7.54 14.92 -12.74
C ALA A 109 8.90 14.31 -12.32
N MET A 110 8.97 13.77 -11.09
CA MET A 110 10.18 13.11 -10.60
C MET A 110 10.46 11.81 -11.36
N ILE A 111 9.43 11.04 -11.70
CA ILE A 111 9.56 9.83 -12.51
C ILE A 111 10.07 10.19 -13.91
N GLU A 112 9.45 11.18 -14.57
CA GLU A 112 9.85 11.64 -15.91
C GLU A 112 11.29 12.16 -15.94
N GLU A 113 11.77 12.78 -14.87
CA GLU A 113 13.14 13.32 -14.75
C GLU A 113 14.18 12.21 -14.49
N LYS A 114 13.85 11.20 -13.64
CA LYS A 114 14.86 10.31 -13.07
C LYS A 114 14.81 8.86 -13.57
N MET A 115 13.73 8.44 -14.22
CA MET A 115 13.66 7.09 -14.79
C MET A 115 14.51 6.96 -16.02
N THR A 116 15.33 5.91 -16.06
CA THR A 116 16.22 5.60 -17.20
C THR A 116 15.80 4.34 -17.97
N VAL A 117 14.99 3.48 -17.35
CA VAL A 117 14.42 2.30 -18.02
C VAL A 117 13.06 2.63 -18.64
N PRO A 118 12.59 1.86 -19.63
CA PRO A 118 11.28 2.08 -20.24
C PRO A 118 10.17 2.02 -19.19
N TYR A 119 9.28 3.00 -19.20
CA TYR A 119 8.13 3.02 -18.31
C TYR A 119 6.89 3.58 -18.99
N VAL A 120 5.74 3.34 -18.38
CA VAL A 120 4.45 3.95 -18.76
C VAL A 120 3.64 4.23 -17.49
N PHE A 121 2.71 5.17 -17.60
CA PHE A 121 1.68 5.37 -16.59
C PHE A 121 0.40 4.63 -17.01
N ALA A 122 -0.19 3.90 -16.10
CA ALA A 122 -1.49 3.28 -16.33
C ALA A 122 -2.56 4.36 -16.56
N PRO A 123 -3.64 4.05 -17.30
CA PRO A 123 -4.76 4.96 -17.44
C PRO A 123 -5.33 5.40 -16.08
N ALA A 124 -5.78 6.66 -15.99
CA ALA A 124 -6.18 7.28 -14.73
C ALA A 124 -7.24 6.49 -13.94
N GLN A 125 -8.14 5.78 -14.63
CA GLN A 125 -9.15 4.92 -14.00
C GLN A 125 -8.55 3.70 -13.27
N MET A 126 -7.29 3.35 -13.54
CA MET A 126 -6.57 2.25 -12.86
C MET A 126 -5.83 2.71 -11.58
N ASN A 127 -5.77 4.02 -11.34
CA ASN A 127 -5.04 4.61 -10.20
C ASN A 127 -5.79 4.52 -8.85
N ARG A 128 -6.94 3.88 -8.80
CA ARG A 128 -7.75 3.78 -7.58
C ARG A 128 -7.95 2.33 -7.16
N GLN A 129 -8.02 2.13 -5.85
CA GLN A 129 -8.45 0.85 -5.29
C GLN A 129 -9.86 0.53 -5.80
N ARG A 130 -10.08 -0.74 -6.11
CA ARG A 130 -11.39 -1.27 -6.52
C ARG A 130 -11.79 -2.39 -5.58
N ALA A 131 -13.01 -2.33 -5.07
CA ALA A 131 -13.56 -3.39 -4.25
C ALA A 131 -13.59 -4.74 -4.98
N SER A 132 -13.76 -4.73 -6.30
CA SER A 132 -13.68 -5.93 -7.15
C SER A 132 -12.31 -6.60 -7.10
N CYS A 133 -11.21 -5.83 -7.09
CA CYS A 133 -9.86 -6.38 -6.97
C CYS A 133 -9.61 -6.98 -5.58
N VAL A 134 -10.08 -6.31 -4.52
CA VAL A 134 -10.04 -6.85 -3.16
C VAL A 134 -10.83 -8.17 -3.06
N ALA A 135 -12.02 -8.22 -3.64
CA ALA A 135 -12.84 -9.42 -3.66
C ALA A 135 -12.18 -10.55 -4.45
N ALA A 136 -11.63 -10.25 -5.63
CA ALA A 136 -10.97 -11.23 -6.48
C ALA A 136 -9.73 -11.84 -5.80
N LEU A 137 -8.87 -11.02 -5.19
CA LEU A 137 -7.71 -11.50 -4.42
C LEU A 137 -8.14 -12.31 -3.19
N GLY A 138 -9.20 -11.88 -2.50
CA GLY A 138 -9.79 -12.66 -1.41
C GLY A 138 -10.29 -14.02 -1.88
N MET A 139 -10.94 -14.12 -3.04
CA MET A 139 -11.34 -15.40 -3.62
C MET A 139 -10.14 -16.26 -3.98
N LYS A 140 -9.10 -15.68 -4.60
CA LYS A 140 -7.85 -16.38 -4.92
C LYS A 140 -7.15 -16.95 -3.69
N ALA A 141 -7.21 -16.27 -2.55
CA ALA A 141 -6.68 -16.79 -1.29
C ALA A 141 -7.40 -18.06 -0.84
N LEU A 142 -8.71 -18.16 -1.11
CA LEU A 142 -9.50 -19.34 -0.72
C LEU A 142 -9.39 -20.50 -1.72
N THR A 143 -9.27 -20.20 -3.01
CA THR A 143 -9.40 -21.24 -4.07
C THR A 143 -8.09 -21.60 -4.75
N GLU A 144 -7.13 -20.67 -4.81
CA GLU A 144 -5.90 -20.83 -5.57
C GLU A 144 -4.63 -20.67 -4.72
N GLY A 145 -4.77 -20.50 -3.39
CA GLY A 145 -3.64 -20.43 -2.47
C GLY A 145 -2.82 -19.13 -2.56
N TYR A 146 -3.44 -18.01 -2.98
CA TYR A 146 -2.77 -16.70 -2.95
C TYR A 146 -2.34 -16.36 -1.52
N THR A 147 -1.04 -16.27 -1.29
CA THR A 147 -0.42 -16.11 0.04
C THR A 147 -0.33 -14.66 0.54
N GLY A 148 -0.50 -13.68 -0.33
CA GLY A 148 -0.51 -12.27 0.05
C GLY A 148 -1.70 -11.87 0.93
N ALA A 149 -2.83 -12.59 0.80
CA ALA A 149 -4.00 -12.37 1.65
C ALA A 149 -4.07 -13.41 2.79
N LYS A 150 -4.59 -13.00 3.95
CA LYS A 150 -4.71 -13.86 5.15
C LYS A 150 -6.17 -14.03 5.54
N VAL A 151 -6.57 -15.27 5.78
CA VAL A 151 -7.89 -15.60 6.33
C VAL A 151 -7.78 -15.67 7.85
N GLN A 152 -8.63 -14.93 8.56
CA GLN A 152 -8.59 -14.89 10.03
C GLN A 152 -9.99 -14.72 10.62
N PRO A 153 -10.21 -15.13 11.88
CA PRO A 153 -11.45 -14.87 12.59
C PRO A 153 -11.80 -13.38 12.61
N ALA A 154 -13.09 -13.04 12.58
CA ALA A 154 -13.52 -11.65 12.50
C ALA A 154 -13.10 -10.82 13.72
N ASP A 155 -13.07 -11.41 14.92
CA ASP A 155 -12.63 -10.76 16.16
C ASP A 155 -11.13 -10.47 16.20
N GLU A 156 -10.32 -11.26 15.50
CA GLU A 156 -8.87 -11.11 15.44
C GLU A 156 -8.41 -10.14 14.33
N PHE A 157 -9.32 -9.72 13.42
CA PHE A 157 -8.95 -8.86 12.31
C PHE A 157 -8.40 -7.50 12.79
N VAL A 158 -7.20 -7.14 12.34
CA VAL A 158 -6.55 -5.84 12.59
C VAL A 158 -5.98 -5.32 11.28
N PRO A 159 -6.14 -4.02 10.97
CA PRO A 159 -5.50 -3.41 9.80
C PRO A 159 -3.97 -3.40 9.92
N ASP A 160 -3.28 -3.50 8.79
CA ASP A 160 -1.84 -3.31 8.71
C ASP A 160 -1.50 -1.81 8.72
N TYR A 161 -0.93 -1.38 9.80
CA TYR A 161 -0.36 -0.03 9.91
C TYR A 161 1.13 -0.09 9.56
N LEU A 162 1.46 -0.05 8.26
CA LEU A 162 2.87 -0.05 7.79
C LEU A 162 3.66 1.18 8.26
N ARG A 163 2.97 2.17 8.77
CA ARG A 163 3.57 3.37 9.35
C ARG A 163 2.78 3.80 10.57
N LYS A 164 3.49 4.13 11.65
CA LYS A 164 2.87 4.70 12.86
C LYS A 164 2.06 5.97 12.54
N SER A 165 0.98 6.19 13.22
CA SER A 165 0.17 7.40 13.07
C SER A 165 1.00 8.66 13.32
N GLN A 166 0.56 9.80 12.78
CA GLN A 166 1.26 11.08 13.04
C GLN A 166 1.33 11.39 14.54
N ALA A 167 0.27 11.10 15.28
CA ALA A 167 0.21 11.31 16.73
C ALA A 167 1.20 10.42 17.49
N GLU A 168 1.34 9.15 17.10
CA GLU A 168 2.32 8.24 17.72
C GLU A 168 3.75 8.69 17.45
N ARG A 169 4.06 9.08 16.22
CA ARG A 169 5.38 9.61 15.86
C ARG A 169 5.72 10.91 16.59
N GLN A 170 4.73 11.78 16.78
CA GLN A 170 4.91 13.03 17.51
C GLN A 170 5.17 12.78 18.98
N ARG A 171 4.45 11.85 19.61
CA ARG A 171 4.69 11.42 20.99
C ARG A 171 6.07 10.80 21.18
N GLU A 172 6.53 10.00 20.22
CA GLU A 172 7.87 9.40 20.26
C GLU A 172 8.97 10.46 20.11
N ALA A 173 8.77 11.45 19.22
CA ALA A 173 9.69 12.56 19.05
C ALA A 173 9.75 13.44 20.32
N GLU A 174 8.62 13.65 21.02
CA GLU A 174 8.56 14.39 22.29
C GLU A 174 9.13 13.58 23.47
N ALA A 175 9.08 12.26 23.40
CA ALA A 175 9.61 11.35 24.42
C ALA A 175 11.12 11.05 24.24
N SER A 176 11.71 11.40 23.10
CA SER A 176 13.14 11.21 22.86
C SER A 176 13.98 12.21 23.67
N PRO A 177 15.12 11.80 24.28
CA PRO A 177 15.96 12.68 25.12
C PRO A 177 16.40 13.98 24.42
N ASP A 178 16.57 13.95 23.10
CA ASP A 178 16.93 15.12 22.29
C ASP A 178 15.75 16.11 22.07
N GLY A 179 14.51 15.69 22.28
CA GLY A 179 13.32 16.57 22.19
C GLY A 179 13.13 17.49 23.39
N GLN A 180 13.78 17.23 24.53
CA GLN A 180 13.68 18.06 25.74
C GLN A 180 14.71 19.20 25.82
N ALA A 181 15.70 19.22 24.92
CA ALA A 181 16.76 20.25 24.92
C ALA A 181 16.34 21.60 24.29
N GLY A 182 15.09 21.74 23.80
CA GLY A 182 14.60 22.93 23.08
C GLY A 182 13.68 23.88 23.86
N LYS A 183 13.37 23.63 25.12
CA LYS A 183 12.64 24.58 25.99
C LYS A 183 13.59 25.27 26.95
N LEU A 184 14.18 26.36 26.53
CA LEU A 184 14.76 27.34 27.46
C LEU A 184 13.63 28.00 28.28
N PRO A 185 13.74 28.09 29.59
CA PRO A 185 12.81 28.84 30.43
C PRO A 185 13.15 30.32 30.36
N GLY A 186 12.22 31.11 29.88
CA GLY A 186 12.28 32.56 30.06
C GLY A 186 11.96 33.35 28.80
N ASP A 187 10.72 33.82 28.75
CA ASP A 187 10.46 35.24 28.56
C ASP A 187 8.99 35.53 28.95
N TYR A 188 8.87 36.43 29.89
CA TYR A 188 7.64 36.97 30.47
C TYR A 188 6.94 37.92 29.49
#